data_d91a6351280bf809fed4f4f99fffbf9e
#
_entry.id   d91a6351280bf809fed4f4f99fffbf9e
#
_cell.length_a   1.000
_cell.length_b   1.000
_cell.length_c   1.000
_cell.angle_alpha   90.00
_cell.angle_beta   90.00
_cell.angle_gamma   90.00
#
_symmetry.space_group_name_H-M   'P 1'
#
loop_
_entity.id
_entity.type
_entity.pdbx_description
1 polymer ?
#
loop_
_entity_poly.entity_id
_entity_poly.type
_entity_poly.pdbx_seq_one_letter_code
_entity_poly.pdbx_strand_id
1 'polypeptide(L)'
;MKKKTTLTKMHIAPSTVRYDAVAARDSNEVGQILAAVRKKNGYSLVAFSELLYNYGVDVSDKGISKWEKGYTAPSIYQLVAICYALNIKEGPSYFTKSFQKPALLNDIGQKKVAEYEMDLIASRRYQPDTEEPAEIDYIM
;
A
#
# COMPACT_ATOMS: atom_id res chain seq x y z
N MET A 1 -15.16 13.31 38.28
CA MET A 1 -15.43 13.21 37.17
C MET A 1 -14.40 13.41 36.24
N LYS A 2 -14.21 12.62 35.40
CA LYS A 2 -13.23 12.65 34.66
C LYS A 2 -13.37 13.44 33.51
N LYS A 3 -12.81 14.34 33.23
CA LYS A 3 -12.77 14.98 32.15
C LYS A 3 -12.06 14.33 31.19
N LYS A 4 -12.41 13.57 30.60
CA LYS A 4 -11.77 12.89 29.80
C LYS A 4 -11.19 13.54 28.87
N THR A 5 -11.04 13.73 28.41
CA THR A 5 -10.76 14.33 27.66
C THR A 5 -10.04 14.61 26.86
N THR A 6 -10.08 14.99 26.97
CA THR A 6 -9.52 15.90 26.37
C THR A 6 -8.19 15.65 26.08
N LEU A 7 -7.71 14.74 26.65
CA LEU A 7 -6.50 14.45 26.47
C LEU A 7 -6.22 14.02 25.27
N THR A 8 -6.88 13.35 24.89
CA THR A 8 -6.54 12.70 23.90
C THR A 8 -6.66 13.42 22.69
N LYS A 9 -7.17 14.49 22.62
CA LYS A 9 -7.32 15.06 21.39
C LYS A 9 -6.39 16.18 21.21
N MET A 10 -5.17 15.99 21.56
CA MET A 10 -4.23 16.96 21.22
C MET A 10 -4.16 17.11 19.74
N HIS A 11 -4.45 18.24 19.26
CA HIS A 11 -4.34 18.57 17.88
C HIS A 11 -2.90 18.81 17.57
N ILE A 12 -2.36 17.89 16.81
CA ILE A 12 -1.04 18.05 16.25
C ILE A 12 -1.20 18.98 15.06
N ALA A 13 -0.30 19.92 14.91
CA ALA A 13 -0.35 20.86 13.78
C ALA A 13 -0.42 20.10 12.44
N PRO A 14 -1.26 20.54 11.52
CA PRO A 14 -1.45 19.84 10.24
C PRO A 14 -0.16 19.54 9.49
N SER A 15 0.85 20.39 9.62
CA SER A 15 2.14 20.18 8.98
C SER A 15 2.90 18.97 9.52
N THR A 16 2.55 18.47 10.68
CA THR A 16 3.21 17.31 11.28
C THR A 16 2.39 16.03 11.16
N VAL A 17 1.13 16.13 10.74
CA VAL A 17 0.29 14.96 10.57
C VAL A 17 0.58 14.34 9.23
N ARG A 18 1.12 13.14 9.23
CA ARG A 18 1.43 12.45 7.98
C ARG A 18 0.25 11.71 7.41
N TYR A 19 -0.66 11.26 8.24
CA TYR A 19 -1.83 10.51 7.82
C TYR A 19 -2.98 10.75 8.78
N ASP A 20 -4.13 11.07 8.23
CA ASP A 20 -5.37 11.24 8.97
C ASP A 20 -6.39 10.24 8.42
N ALA A 21 -6.70 9.23 9.21
CA ALA A 21 -7.60 8.16 8.79
C ALA A 21 -9.02 8.64 8.52
N VAL A 22 -9.51 9.64 9.24
CA VAL A 22 -10.85 10.17 9.02
C VAL A 22 -10.90 10.92 7.68
N ALA A 23 -9.93 11.77 7.43
CA ALA A 23 -9.84 12.50 6.17
C ALA A 23 -9.66 11.54 4.98
N ALA A 24 -8.83 10.52 5.12
CA ALA A 24 -8.61 9.52 4.09
C ALA A 24 -9.90 8.74 3.78
N ARG A 25 -10.63 8.34 4.81
CA ARG A 25 -11.89 7.65 4.64
C ARG A 25 -12.94 8.55 3.98
N ASP A 26 -13.08 9.77 4.45
CA ASP A 26 -14.10 10.69 3.93
C ASP A 26 -13.83 11.09 2.47
N SER A 27 -12.58 11.12 2.06
CA SER A 27 -12.20 11.36 0.67
C SER A 27 -12.14 10.09 -0.17
N ASN A 28 -12.41 8.94 0.40
CA ASN A 28 -12.29 7.64 -0.26
C ASN A 28 -10.92 7.43 -0.91
N GLU A 29 -9.86 7.75 -0.17
CA GLU A 29 -8.52 7.69 -0.69
C GLU A 29 -8.13 6.30 -1.21
N VAL A 30 -8.37 5.27 -0.43
CA VAL A 30 -8.04 3.89 -0.81
C VAL A 30 -8.80 3.46 -2.07
N GLY A 31 -10.10 3.75 -2.14
CA GLY A 31 -10.91 3.37 -3.30
C GLY A 31 -10.48 4.08 -4.58
N GLN A 32 -10.13 5.35 -4.49
CA GLN A 32 -9.66 6.11 -5.64
C GLN A 32 -8.32 5.58 -6.16
N ILE A 33 -7.40 5.27 -5.27
CA ILE A 33 -6.10 4.72 -5.63
C ILE A 33 -6.25 3.31 -6.21
N LEU A 34 -7.14 2.51 -5.63
CA LEU A 34 -7.43 1.18 -6.13
C LEU A 34 -7.95 1.23 -7.57
N ALA A 35 -8.90 2.11 -7.85
CA ALA A 35 -9.43 2.28 -9.20
C ALA A 35 -8.32 2.73 -10.17
N ALA A 36 -7.48 3.66 -9.74
CA ALA A 36 -6.39 4.16 -10.57
C ALA A 36 -5.36 3.07 -10.89
N VAL A 37 -4.93 2.29 -9.91
CA VAL A 37 -3.94 1.24 -10.11
C VAL A 37 -4.52 0.09 -10.93
N ARG A 38 -5.78 -0.26 -10.74
CA ARG A 38 -6.44 -1.27 -11.57
C ARG A 38 -6.47 -0.84 -13.04
N LYS A 39 -6.89 0.38 -13.29
CA LYS A 39 -6.95 0.92 -14.66
C LYS A 39 -5.57 1.05 -15.29
N LYS A 40 -4.58 1.47 -14.51
CA LYS A 40 -3.21 1.58 -14.98
C LYS A 40 -2.66 0.24 -15.45
N ASN A 41 -3.05 -0.84 -14.79
CA ASN A 41 -2.64 -2.19 -15.17
C ASN A 41 -3.55 -2.82 -16.24
N GLY A 42 -4.54 -2.09 -16.73
CA GLY A 42 -5.39 -2.55 -17.81
C GLY A 42 -6.49 -3.55 -17.44
N TYR A 43 -6.80 -3.69 -16.15
CA TYR A 43 -7.82 -4.64 -15.74
C TYR A 43 -9.21 -4.02 -15.74
N SER A 44 -10.17 -4.71 -16.35
CA SER A 44 -11.58 -4.43 -16.14
C SER A 44 -11.98 -4.88 -14.74
N LEU A 45 -13.14 -4.50 -14.25
CA LEU A 45 -13.62 -4.96 -12.95
C LEU A 45 -13.75 -6.49 -12.92
N VAL A 46 -14.23 -7.09 -14.00
CA VAL A 46 -14.38 -8.54 -14.11
C VAL A 46 -13.02 -9.22 -14.13
N ALA A 47 -12.08 -8.74 -14.93
CA ALA A 47 -10.74 -9.30 -15.01
C ALA A 47 -10.01 -9.18 -13.67
N PHE A 48 -10.19 -8.08 -12.97
CA PHE A 48 -9.60 -7.88 -11.68
C PHE A 48 -10.19 -8.80 -10.61
N SER A 49 -11.50 -9.03 -10.65
CA SER A 49 -12.16 -10.02 -9.80
C SER A 49 -11.58 -11.42 -10.01
N GLU A 50 -11.36 -11.81 -11.26
CA GLU A 50 -10.77 -13.11 -11.60
C GLU A 50 -9.31 -13.20 -11.13
N LEU A 51 -8.53 -12.13 -11.29
CA LEU A 51 -7.16 -12.08 -10.81
C LEU A 51 -7.11 -12.26 -9.30
N LEU A 52 -7.94 -11.55 -8.56
CA LEU A 52 -7.97 -11.61 -7.10
C LEU A 52 -8.39 -12.98 -6.57
N TYR A 53 -9.22 -13.69 -7.30
CA TYR A 53 -9.61 -15.05 -6.93
C TYR A 53 -8.40 -15.98 -6.82
N ASN A 54 -7.40 -15.80 -7.70
CA ASN A 54 -6.19 -16.58 -7.65
C ASN A 54 -5.32 -16.29 -6.42
N TYR A 55 -5.59 -15.18 -5.75
CA TYR A 55 -4.89 -14.80 -4.52
C TYR A 55 -5.75 -14.98 -3.27
N GLY A 56 -6.81 -15.77 -3.40
CA GLY A 56 -7.67 -16.11 -2.27
C GLY A 56 -8.72 -15.06 -1.91
N VAL A 57 -8.97 -14.10 -2.80
CA VAL A 57 -9.98 -13.07 -2.58
C VAL A 57 -11.18 -13.34 -3.46
N ASP A 58 -12.25 -13.81 -2.86
CA ASP A 58 -13.50 -14.07 -3.57
C ASP A 58 -14.38 -12.82 -3.46
N VAL A 59 -14.29 -11.96 -4.46
CA VAL A 59 -15.05 -10.73 -4.55
C VAL A 59 -15.56 -10.56 -5.97
N SER A 60 -16.81 -10.13 -6.09
CA SER A 60 -17.41 -9.89 -7.41
C SER A 60 -16.92 -8.56 -7.98
N ASP A 61 -17.14 -8.37 -9.28
CA ASP A 61 -16.91 -7.09 -9.94
C ASP A 61 -17.69 -5.95 -9.27
N LYS A 62 -18.92 -6.24 -8.83
CA LYS A 62 -19.74 -5.28 -8.10
C LYS A 62 -19.14 -4.95 -6.73
N GLY A 63 -18.58 -5.93 -6.06
CA GLY A 63 -17.90 -5.75 -4.79
C GLY A 63 -16.68 -4.85 -4.92
N ILE A 64 -15.88 -5.05 -5.96
CA ILE A 64 -14.74 -4.19 -6.26
C ILE A 64 -15.22 -2.77 -6.58
N SER A 65 -16.29 -2.63 -7.36
CA SER A 65 -16.85 -1.31 -7.66
C SER A 65 -17.28 -0.57 -6.39
N LYS A 66 -17.83 -1.28 -5.42
CA LYS A 66 -18.19 -0.68 -4.12
C LYS A 66 -16.96 -0.22 -3.35
N TRP A 67 -15.84 -0.96 -3.41
CA TRP A 67 -14.59 -0.53 -2.80
C TRP A 67 -14.09 0.76 -3.46
N GLU A 68 -14.13 0.80 -4.79
CA GLU A 68 -13.65 1.97 -5.56
C GLU A 68 -14.50 3.22 -5.31
N LYS A 69 -15.79 3.03 -5.04
CA LYS A 69 -16.70 4.15 -4.76
C LYS A 69 -16.76 4.52 -3.28
N GLY A 70 -16.13 3.75 -2.42
CA GLY A 70 -16.10 4.04 -0.99
C GLY A 70 -17.30 3.56 -0.20
N TYR A 71 -18.18 2.74 -0.80
CA TYR A 71 -19.31 2.19 -0.06
C TYR A 71 -18.88 1.09 0.91
N THR A 72 -17.88 0.36 0.55
CA THR A 72 -17.24 -0.64 1.37
C THR A 72 -15.74 -0.53 1.19
N ALA A 73 -14.98 -1.23 1.99
CA ALA A 73 -13.53 -1.25 1.89
C ALA A 73 -13.01 -2.69 1.96
N PRO A 74 -11.91 -3.00 1.28
CA PRO A 74 -11.28 -4.31 1.43
C PRO A 74 -10.76 -4.49 2.85
N SER A 75 -10.78 -5.72 3.35
CA SER A 75 -10.13 -6.03 4.62
C SER A 75 -8.62 -5.89 4.46
N ILE A 76 -7.87 -5.89 5.56
CA ILE A 76 -6.41 -5.83 5.50
C ILE A 76 -5.84 -7.02 4.72
N TYR A 77 -6.40 -8.22 4.88
CA TYR A 77 -5.92 -9.40 4.15
C TYR A 77 -6.21 -9.29 2.66
N GLN A 78 -7.36 -8.77 2.29
CA GLN A 78 -7.71 -8.52 0.90
C GLN A 78 -6.80 -7.45 0.29
N LEU A 79 -6.48 -6.40 1.04
CA LEU A 79 -5.60 -5.35 0.57
C LEU A 79 -4.17 -5.86 0.35
N VAL A 80 -3.67 -6.70 1.25
CA VAL A 80 -2.37 -7.36 1.08
C VAL A 80 -2.36 -8.24 -0.16
N ALA A 81 -3.43 -9.01 -0.38
CA ALA A 81 -3.56 -9.85 -1.58
C ALA A 81 -3.56 -9.00 -2.86
N ILE A 82 -4.22 -7.86 -2.85
CA ILE A 82 -4.20 -6.91 -3.96
C ILE A 82 -2.77 -6.43 -4.26
N CYS A 83 -2.00 -6.14 -3.22
CA CYS A 83 -0.61 -5.73 -3.38
C CYS A 83 0.23 -6.83 -4.05
N TYR A 84 0.05 -8.08 -3.67
CA TYR A 84 0.73 -9.18 -4.32
C TYR A 84 0.26 -9.39 -5.76
N ALA A 85 -1.05 -9.31 -6.01
CA ALA A 85 -1.61 -9.51 -7.33
C ALA A 85 -1.14 -8.46 -8.34
N LEU A 86 -0.97 -7.23 -7.89
CA LEU A 86 -0.53 -6.11 -8.73
C LEU A 86 0.96 -5.80 -8.61
N ASN A 87 1.70 -6.61 -7.86
CA ASN A 87 3.13 -6.43 -7.63
C ASN A 87 3.47 -5.05 -7.05
N ILE A 88 2.69 -4.63 -6.08
CA ILE A 88 2.90 -3.36 -5.39
C ILE A 88 3.89 -3.59 -4.25
N LYS A 89 5.14 -3.22 -4.45
CA LYS A 89 6.22 -3.49 -3.50
C LYS A 89 6.09 -2.69 -2.20
N GLU A 90 5.48 -1.51 -2.26
CA GLU A 90 5.28 -0.66 -1.10
C GLU A 90 4.25 -1.25 -0.13
N GLY A 91 3.50 -2.23 -0.58
CA GLY A 91 2.44 -2.85 0.22
C GLY A 91 1.25 -1.91 0.45
N PRO A 92 0.47 -2.11 1.52
CA PRO A 92 -0.71 -1.30 1.77
C PRO A 92 -0.48 0.21 1.86
N SER A 93 0.73 0.63 2.19
CA SER A 93 1.05 2.05 2.24
C SER A 93 0.92 2.77 0.89
N TYR A 94 0.98 2.03 -0.21
CA TYR A 94 0.76 2.57 -1.54
C TYR A 94 -0.63 3.22 -1.67
N PHE A 95 -1.60 2.75 -0.90
CA PHE A 95 -2.98 3.24 -0.94
C PHE A 95 -3.19 4.51 -0.12
N THR A 96 -2.12 5.21 0.22
CA THR A 96 -2.20 6.48 0.91
C THR A 96 -1.55 7.57 0.05
N LYS A 97 -2.17 8.73 0.00
CA LYS A 97 -1.59 9.87 -0.72
C LYS A 97 -0.27 10.32 -0.10
N SER A 98 -0.09 10.06 1.17
CA SER A 98 1.13 10.42 1.88
C SER A 98 2.37 9.72 1.34
N PHE A 99 2.17 8.55 0.72
CA PHE A 99 3.28 7.81 0.16
C PHE A 99 3.51 8.13 -1.32
N GLN A 100 2.59 8.81 -1.95
CA GLN A 100 2.75 9.21 -3.33
C GLN A 100 3.55 10.50 -3.39
N LYS A 101 4.80 10.43 -2.98
CA LYS A 101 5.67 11.58 -3.10
C LYS A 101 5.89 11.89 -4.57
N PRO A 102 5.92 13.16 -4.93
CA PRO A 102 6.33 13.51 -6.27
C PRO A 102 7.72 12.91 -6.53
N ALA A 103 7.90 12.37 -7.71
CA ALA A 103 9.18 11.81 -8.08
C ALA A 103 10.24 12.91 -8.00
N LEU A 104 11.20 12.76 -7.09
CA LEU A 104 12.28 13.72 -6.94
C LEU A 104 13.32 13.55 -8.06
N LEU A 105 13.25 12.43 -8.76
CA LEU A 105 14.16 12.11 -9.84
C LEU A 105 13.36 11.90 -11.11
N ASN A 106 13.86 12.39 -12.22
CA ASN A 106 13.32 12.07 -13.53
C ASN A 106 13.64 10.61 -13.91
N ASP A 107 13.14 10.16 -15.04
CA ASP A 107 13.31 8.77 -15.49
C ASP A 107 14.78 8.35 -15.59
N ILE A 108 15.65 9.26 -16.01
CA ILE A 108 17.08 8.99 -16.10
C ILE A 108 17.69 8.79 -14.71
N GLY A 109 17.33 9.64 -13.76
CA GLY A 109 17.79 9.54 -12.40
C GLY A 109 17.30 8.27 -11.70
N GLN A 110 16.05 7.89 -11.95
CA GLN A 110 15.48 6.64 -11.42
C GLN A 110 16.20 5.42 -11.99
N LYS A 111 16.52 5.44 -13.28
CA LYS A 111 17.27 4.37 -13.92
C LYS A 111 18.68 4.25 -13.35
N LYS A 112 19.35 5.36 -13.07
CA LYS A 112 20.68 5.36 -12.47
C LYS A 112 20.67 4.80 -11.05
N VAL A 113 19.64 5.09 -10.26
CA VAL A 113 19.50 4.52 -8.93
C VAL A 113 19.34 3.01 -9.02
N ALA A 114 18.51 2.51 -9.94
CA ALA A 114 18.33 1.08 -10.15
C ALA A 114 19.62 0.39 -10.60
N GLU A 115 20.40 1.01 -11.49
CA GLU A 115 21.69 0.50 -11.94
C GLU A 115 22.68 0.42 -10.78
N TYR A 116 22.74 1.45 -9.94
CA TYR A 116 23.61 1.50 -8.78
C TYR A 116 23.23 0.41 -7.76
N GLU A 117 21.94 0.19 -7.54
CA GLU A 117 21.47 -0.87 -6.67
C GLU A 117 21.93 -2.24 -7.19
N MET A 118 21.81 -2.49 -8.49
CA MET A 118 22.26 -3.72 -9.09
C MET A 118 23.77 -3.91 -8.96
N ASP A 119 24.55 -2.85 -9.11
CA ASP A 119 26.00 -2.90 -8.94
C ASP A 119 26.39 -3.23 -7.50
N LEU A 120 25.67 -2.67 -6.52
CA LEU A 120 25.87 -2.99 -5.12
C LEU A 120 25.58 -4.46 -4.82
N ILE A 121 24.51 -5.00 -5.39
CA ILE A 121 24.14 -6.41 -5.26
C ILE A 121 25.22 -7.29 -5.91
N ALA A 122 25.66 -6.94 -7.11
CA ALA A 122 26.68 -7.69 -7.83
C ALA A 122 28.03 -7.68 -7.11
N SER A 123 28.35 -6.62 -6.38
CA SER A 123 29.60 -6.52 -5.64
C SER A 123 29.70 -7.46 -4.46
N ARG A 124 28.56 -7.98 -4.00
CA ARG A 124 28.42 -8.84 -2.81
C ARG A 124 28.92 -8.26 -1.49
N ARG A 125 29.28 -6.99 -1.48
CA ARG A 125 29.81 -6.34 -0.25
C ARG A 125 28.75 -6.03 0.76
N TYR A 126 27.52 -5.84 0.29
CA TYR A 126 26.41 -5.33 1.10
C TYR A 126 25.23 -6.31 1.12
N GLN A 127 25.48 -7.56 0.77
CA GLN A 127 24.44 -8.57 0.87
C GLN A 127 24.28 -8.98 2.33
N PRO A 128 23.09 -9.30 2.74
CA PRO A 128 22.88 -9.84 4.07
C PRO A 128 23.70 -11.12 4.20
N ASP A 129 24.34 -11.29 5.34
CA ASP A 129 25.04 -12.52 5.62
C ASP A 129 24.03 -13.65 5.49
N THR A 130 24.42 -14.69 4.77
CA THR A 130 23.59 -15.86 4.55
C THR A 130 23.57 -16.78 5.77
N GLU A 131 23.73 -16.25 6.97
CA GLU A 131 23.40 -17.01 8.15
C GLU A 131 21.92 -17.26 8.10
N GLU A 132 21.52 -18.50 8.26
CA GLU A 132 20.13 -18.86 8.35
C GLU A 132 19.42 -17.91 9.29
N PRO A 133 18.30 -17.34 8.88
CA PRO A 133 17.61 -16.45 9.76
C PRO A 133 17.35 -17.21 11.06
N ALA A 134 17.77 -16.63 12.15
CA ALA A 134 17.47 -17.17 13.45
C ALA A 134 15.98 -17.47 13.47
N GLU A 135 15.61 -18.69 13.84
CA GLU A 135 14.22 -19.06 13.95
C GLU A 135 13.51 -17.97 14.70
N ILE A 136 12.64 -17.29 14.00
CA ILE A 136 11.82 -16.31 14.66
C ILE A 136 10.82 -17.13 15.44
N ASP A 137 11.05 -17.25 16.71
CA ASP A 137 10.05 -17.83 17.57
C ASP A 137 8.88 -16.88 17.57
N TYR A 138 7.86 -17.26 16.85
CA TYR A 138 6.62 -16.57 16.96
C TYR A 138 6.04 -16.93 18.31
N ILE A 139 6.23 -16.08 19.26
CA ILE A 139 5.60 -16.23 20.52
C ILE A 139 4.18 -15.76 20.31
N MET A 140 3.32 -16.67 20.27
CA MET A 140 1.92 -16.33 20.23
C MET A 140 1.37 -16.21 21.65
#